data_b5208b4865b9e098e29eb7ca4735035b
#
_entry.id   b5208b4865b9e098e29eb7ca4735035b
#
_cell.length_a   1.000
_cell.length_b   1.000
_cell.length_c   1.000
_cell.angle_alpha   90.00
_cell.angle_beta   90.00
_cell.angle_gamma   90.00
#
_symmetry.space_group_name_H-M   'P 1'
#
loop_
_entity.id
_entity.type
_entity.pdbx_description
1 polymer ?
#
loop_
_entity_poly.entity_id
_entity_poly.type
_entity_poly.pdbx_seq_one_letter_code
_entity_poly.pdbx_strand_id
1 'polypeptide(L)'
;MTIAQTDESTPRKPLRLWPGVIAVALQWRLWFVVPVFFPETGPHGIFAGLCAGLAVVLWWLFFSRAPWSDRVGAIVLMVVAIVATKRVVHESIAGGGMGMLLYIYAVPLLCLALVAAAAAGHRRSTGPRRAMVIGAVLFACGVFTLLRTGGITGEGDSDFHWR
;
A
#
# COMPACT_ATOMS: atom_id res chain seq x y z
N MET A 1 14.07 -49.90 -13.03
CA MET A 1 13.81 -48.91 -14.10
C MET A 1 13.19 -47.67 -13.47
N THR A 2 14.04 -46.75 -13.00
CA THR A 2 13.62 -45.57 -12.20
C THR A 2 13.32 -44.45 -13.17
N ILE A 3 12.06 -44.09 -13.31
CA ILE A 3 11.64 -42.94 -14.10
C ILE A 3 11.98 -41.68 -13.28
N ALA A 4 13.07 -41.02 -13.69
CA ALA A 4 13.38 -39.69 -13.20
C ALA A 4 12.26 -38.74 -13.67
N GLN A 5 11.39 -38.33 -12.75
CA GLN A 5 10.49 -37.19 -12.96
C GLN A 5 11.38 -35.94 -13.07
N THR A 6 11.62 -35.52 -14.28
CA THR A 6 12.15 -34.17 -14.57
C THR A 6 11.09 -33.20 -14.17
N ASP A 7 11.27 -32.60 -13.00
CA ASP A 7 10.48 -31.44 -12.54
C ASP A 7 10.83 -30.27 -13.48
N GLU A 8 10.10 -30.17 -14.59
CA GLU A 8 10.16 -29.06 -15.51
C GLU A 8 9.55 -27.83 -14.76
N SER A 9 10.43 -27.17 -14.02
CA SER A 9 10.14 -25.85 -13.46
C SER A 9 9.91 -24.88 -14.63
N THR A 10 8.65 -24.75 -15.04
CA THR A 10 8.21 -23.74 -16.01
C THR A 10 8.79 -22.38 -15.61
N PRO A 11 9.59 -21.71 -16.46
CA PRO A 11 10.21 -20.44 -16.14
C PRO A 11 9.12 -19.41 -15.87
N ARG A 12 8.96 -19.03 -14.60
CA ARG A 12 7.96 -18.05 -14.17
C ARG A 12 8.33 -16.70 -14.74
N LYS A 13 7.44 -16.15 -15.56
CA LYS A 13 7.61 -14.81 -16.15
C LYS A 13 7.81 -13.77 -15.04
N PRO A 14 8.83 -12.90 -15.13
CA PRO A 14 9.12 -11.90 -14.11
C PRO A 14 7.95 -10.91 -13.96
N LEU A 15 7.74 -10.44 -12.73
CA LEU A 15 6.72 -9.43 -12.43
C LEU A 15 6.99 -8.14 -13.23
N ARG A 16 5.94 -7.56 -13.77
CA ARG A 16 6.02 -6.24 -14.42
C ARG A 16 5.95 -5.15 -13.33
N LEU A 17 7.11 -4.75 -12.77
CA LEU A 17 7.18 -3.83 -11.63
C LEU A 17 7.13 -2.36 -12.04
N TRP A 18 7.66 -2.00 -13.22
CA TRP A 18 7.80 -0.61 -13.66
C TRP A 18 6.53 0.24 -13.55
N PRO A 19 5.36 -0.20 -14.02
CA PRO A 19 4.15 0.63 -13.92
C PRO A 19 3.72 0.86 -12.47
N GLY A 20 3.91 -0.14 -11.60
CA GLY A 20 3.60 -0.01 -10.18
C GLY A 20 4.52 0.98 -9.46
N VAL A 21 5.82 0.92 -9.75
CA VAL A 21 6.80 1.87 -9.20
C VAL A 21 6.49 3.31 -9.65
N ILE A 22 6.19 3.50 -10.94
CA ILE A 22 5.80 4.81 -11.47
C ILE A 22 4.53 5.32 -10.80
N ALA A 23 3.51 4.47 -10.66
CA ALA A 23 2.23 4.84 -10.05
C ALA A 23 2.40 5.26 -8.59
N VAL A 24 3.20 4.52 -7.80
CA VAL A 24 3.49 4.88 -6.40
C VAL A 24 4.34 6.14 -6.33
N ALA A 25 5.37 6.28 -7.16
CA ALA A 25 6.19 7.49 -7.19
C ALA A 25 5.35 8.74 -7.53
N LEU A 26 4.44 8.62 -8.51
CA LEU A 26 3.49 9.68 -8.86
C LEU A 26 2.53 9.99 -7.70
N GLN A 27 1.98 8.95 -7.03
CA GLN A 27 1.13 9.09 -5.86
C GLN A 27 1.79 9.90 -4.76
N TRP A 28 3.04 9.57 -4.41
CA TRP A 28 3.79 10.26 -3.37
C TRP A 28 4.17 11.68 -3.78
N ARG A 29 4.49 11.92 -5.05
CA ARG A 29 4.73 13.29 -5.55
C ARG A 29 3.48 14.15 -5.48
N LEU A 30 2.34 13.65 -5.91
CA LEU A 30 1.07 14.37 -5.85
C LEU A 30 0.66 14.68 -4.40
N TRP A 31 0.96 13.77 -3.49
CA TRP A 31 0.57 13.90 -2.10
C TRP A 31 1.48 14.84 -1.28
N PHE A 32 2.79 14.71 -1.43
CA PHE A 32 3.74 15.42 -0.58
C PHE A 32 4.45 16.59 -1.27
N VAL A 33 4.71 16.48 -2.57
CA VAL A 33 5.49 17.51 -3.28
C VAL A 33 4.59 18.63 -3.80
N VAL A 34 3.46 18.28 -4.38
CA VAL A 34 2.55 19.28 -4.96
C VAL A 34 2.02 20.29 -3.92
N PRO A 35 1.56 19.88 -2.71
CA PRO A 35 1.11 20.83 -1.70
C PRO A 35 2.19 21.80 -1.21
N VAL A 36 3.46 21.39 -1.22
CA VAL A 36 4.58 22.26 -0.82
C VAL A 36 4.74 23.45 -1.77
N PHE A 37 4.56 23.23 -3.08
CA PHE A 37 4.68 24.28 -4.10
C PHE A 37 3.36 25.02 -4.35
N PHE A 38 2.24 24.37 -4.10
CA PHE A 38 0.90 24.88 -4.34
C PHE A 38 -0.01 24.59 -3.13
N PRO A 39 0.06 25.38 -2.05
CA PRO A 39 -0.70 25.11 -0.81
C PRO A 39 -2.21 25.07 -1.02
N GLU A 40 -2.74 25.84 -1.98
CA GLU A 40 -4.16 25.87 -2.32
C GLU A 40 -4.71 24.55 -2.88
N THR A 41 -3.81 23.60 -3.25
CA THR A 41 -4.20 22.32 -3.84
C THR A 41 -4.33 21.18 -2.82
N GLY A 42 -4.23 21.46 -1.51
CA GLY A 42 -4.26 20.43 -0.45
C GLY A 42 -5.39 19.39 -0.61
N PRO A 43 -6.66 19.79 -0.69
CA PRO A 43 -7.78 18.86 -0.89
C PRO A 43 -7.71 18.11 -2.22
N HIS A 44 -7.27 18.78 -3.30
CA HIS A 44 -7.10 18.14 -4.61
C HIS A 44 -5.95 17.13 -4.62
N GLY A 45 -4.88 17.40 -3.86
CA GLY A 45 -3.75 16.47 -3.66
C GLY A 45 -4.20 15.16 -3.01
N ILE A 46 -5.08 15.24 -2.02
CA ILE A 46 -5.68 14.07 -1.36
C ILE A 46 -6.46 13.22 -2.37
N PHE A 47 -7.36 13.85 -3.15
CA PHE A 47 -8.12 13.12 -4.17
C PHE A 47 -7.23 12.52 -5.26
N ALA A 48 -6.24 13.27 -5.75
CA ALA A 48 -5.28 12.78 -6.73
C ALA A 48 -4.46 11.60 -6.17
N GLY A 49 -4.05 11.66 -4.91
CA GLY A 49 -3.35 10.58 -4.23
C GLY A 49 -4.20 9.31 -4.08
N LEU A 50 -5.50 9.44 -3.78
CA LEU A 50 -6.43 8.31 -3.72
C LEU A 50 -6.67 7.71 -5.12
N CYS A 51 -6.84 8.53 -6.15
CA CYS A 51 -6.94 8.07 -7.54
C CYS A 51 -5.69 7.33 -8.00
N ALA A 52 -4.51 7.83 -7.64
CA ALA A 52 -3.24 7.15 -7.91
C ALA A 52 -3.14 5.82 -7.13
N GLY A 53 -3.63 5.77 -5.90
CA GLY A 53 -3.75 4.51 -5.13
C GLY A 53 -4.65 3.49 -5.83
N LEU A 54 -5.79 3.92 -6.36
CA LEU A 54 -6.63 3.06 -7.19
C LEU A 54 -5.88 2.54 -8.43
N ALA A 55 -5.10 3.39 -9.09
CA ALA A 55 -4.27 2.98 -10.21
C ALA A 55 -3.24 1.90 -9.83
N VAL A 56 -2.64 1.99 -8.63
CA VAL A 56 -1.73 0.95 -8.09
C VAL A 56 -2.48 -0.37 -7.89
N VAL A 57 -3.69 -0.33 -7.32
CA VAL A 57 -4.53 -1.53 -7.11
C VAL A 57 -4.91 -2.16 -8.45
N LEU A 58 -5.34 -1.36 -9.42
CA LEU A 58 -5.67 -1.85 -10.78
C LEU A 58 -4.45 -2.44 -11.48
N TRP A 59 -3.29 -1.77 -11.38
CA TRP A 59 -2.05 -2.34 -11.88
C TRP A 59 -1.74 -3.69 -11.23
N TRP A 60 -1.86 -3.80 -9.92
CA TRP A 60 -1.61 -5.04 -9.20
C TRP A 60 -2.54 -6.17 -9.65
N LEU A 61 -3.83 -5.90 -9.79
CA LEU A 61 -4.82 -6.89 -10.20
C LEU A 61 -4.65 -7.37 -11.66
N PHE A 62 -4.36 -6.45 -12.58
CA PHE A 62 -4.41 -6.76 -14.02
C PHE A 62 -3.03 -6.93 -14.66
N PHE A 63 -2.02 -6.20 -14.19
CA PHE A 63 -0.74 -6.10 -14.88
C PHE A 63 0.45 -6.72 -14.12
N SER A 64 0.32 -7.08 -12.84
CA SER A 64 1.45 -7.55 -12.02
C SER A 64 1.99 -8.93 -12.41
N ARG A 65 1.28 -9.71 -13.23
CA ARG A 65 1.64 -11.10 -13.59
C ARG A 65 1.82 -12.04 -12.38
N ALA A 66 1.39 -11.65 -11.19
CA ALA A 66 1.35 -12.53 -10.04
C ALA A 66 0.26 -13.60 -10.23
N PRO A 67 0.33 -14.75 -9.57
CA PRO A 67 -0.79 -15.70 -9.51
C PRO A 67 -2.06 -15.01 -9.01
N TRP A 68 -3.20 -15.39 -9.53
CA TRP A 68 -4.49 -14.75 -9.20
C TRP A 68 -4.79 -14.78 -7.69
N SER A 69 -4.41 -15.87 -7.02
CA SER A 69 -4.50 -16.00 -5.57
C SER A 69 -3.69 -14.95 -4.80
N ASP A 70 -2.49 -14.60 -5.30
CA ASP A 70 -1.65 -13.58 -4.68
C ASP A 70 -2.20 -12.17 -4.92
N ARG A 71 -2.80 -11.94 -6.10
CA ARG A 71 -3.40 -10.63 -6.43
C ARG A 71 -4.57 -10.33 -5.52
N VAL A 72 -5.53 -11.26 -5.48
CA VAL A 72 -6.73 -11.11 -4.65
C VAL A 72 -6.38 -11.17 -3.17
N GLY A 73 -5.49 -12.11 -2.77
CA GLY A 73 -5.06 -12.26 -1.39
C GLY A 73 -4.40 -10.99 -0.83
N ALA A 74 -3.58 -10.29 -1.60
CA ALA A 74 -2.97 -9.04 -1.16
C ALA A 74 -4.00 -7.93 -0.94
N ILE A 75 -4.99 -7.80 -1.84
CA ILE A 75 -6.05 -6.79 -1.69
C ILE A 75 -6.94 -7.10 -0.47
N VAL A 76 -7.35 -8.36 -0.31
CA VAL A 76 -8.14 -8.78 0.86
C VAL A 76 -7.35 -8.52 2.14
N LEU A 77 -6.06 -8.86 2.16
CA LEU A 77 -5.18 -8.58 3.30
C LEU A 77 -5.12 -7.09 3.63
N MET A 78 -4.96 -6.22 2.63
CA MET A 78 -4.93 -4.77 2.84
C MET A 78 -6.23 -4.25 3.44
N VAL A 79 -7.38 -4.70 2.92
CA VAL A 79 -8.71 -4.31 3.44
C VAL A 79 -8.88 -4.79 4.87
N VAL A 80 -8.61 -6.06 5.15
CA VAL A 80 -8.72 -6.64 6.51
C VAL A 80 -7.76 -5.93 7.46
N ALA A 81 -6.53 -5.66 7.05
CA ALA A 81 -5.54 -4.97 7.87
C ALA A 81 -5.99 -3.54 8.23
N ILE A 82 -6.55 -2.78 7.27
CA ILE A 82 -7.09 -1.43 7.56
C ILE A 82 -8.25 -1.52 8.56
N VAL A 83 -9.20 -2.43 8.34
CA VAL A 83 -10.36 -2.61 9.23
C VAL A 83 -9.92 -3.01 10.65
N ALA A 84 -8.97 -3.93 10.75
CA ALA A 84 -8.39 -4.33 12.03
C ALA A 84 -7.65 -3.16 12.72
N THR A 85 -6.84 -2.43 11.95
CA THR A 85 -6.09 -1.26 12.46
C THR A 85 -7.02 -0.20 13.02
N LYS A 86 -8.16 0.06 12.37
CA LYS A 86 -9.17 1.03 12.86
C LYS A 86 -9.71 0.67 14.25
N ARG A 87 -9.68 -0.60 14.65
CA ARG A 87 -10.13 -1.06 15.98
C ARG A 87 -9.09 -0.87 17.07
N VAL A 88 -7.82 -0.75 16.70
CA VAL A 88 -6.68 -0.72 17.63
C VAL A 88 -6.02 0.67 17.68
N VAL A 89 -6.14 1.44 16.62
CA VAL A 89 -5.55 2.78 16.52
C VAL A 89 -6.20 3.75 17.51
N HIS A 90 -5.45 4.77 17.92
CA HIS A 90 -5.93 5.79 18.86
C HIS A 90 -7.18 6.50 18.29
N GLU A 91 -8.11 6.85 19.19
CA GLU A 91 -9.40 7.49 18.82
C GLU A 91 -9.24 8.75 17.98
N SER A 92 -8.17 9.53 18.23
CA SER A 92 -7.85 10.72 17.43
C SER A 92 -7.62 10.42 15.94
N ILE A 93 -7.04 9.27 15.61
CA ILE A 93 -6.85 8.84 14.21
C ILE A 93 -8.11 8.15 13.69
N ALA A 94 -8.76 7.32 14.52
CA ALA A 94 -9.98 6.61 14.12
C ALA A 94 -11.15 7.56 13.83
N GLY A 95 -11.26 8.67 14.59
CA GLY A 95 -12.29 9.69 14.45
C GLY A 95 -11.85 10.93 13.64
N GLY A 96 -10.54 11.11 13.43
CA GLY A 96 -9.98 12.28 12.74
C GLY A 96 -10.50 12.42 11.31
N GLY A 97 -10.68 13.67 10.85
CA GLY A 97 -11.19 13.95 9.51
C GLY A 97 -12.53 13.25 9.23
N MET A 98 -13.48 13.33 10.15
CA MET A 98 -14.77 12.62 10.06
C MET A 98 -14.62 11.10 9.90
N GLY A 99 -13.57 10.50 10.49
CA GLY A 99 -13.27 9.06 10.39
C GLY A 99 -12.54 8.64 9.11
N MET A 100 -12.13 9.59 8.28
CA MET A 100 -11.44 9.35 7.01
C MET A 100 -9.92 9.38 7.13
N LEU A 101 -9.37 9.99 8.20
CA LEU A 101 -7.94 10.23 8.35
C LEU A 101 -7.09 8.96 8.16
N LEU A 102 -7.48 7.87 8.81
CA LEU A 102 -6.78 6.60 8.67
C LEU A 102 -6.72 6.14 7.21
N TYR A 103 -7.83 6.20 6.48
CA TYR A 103 -7.89 5.75 5.09
C TYR A 103 -7.04 6.63 4.18
N ILE A 104 -7.10 7.94 4.40
CA ILE A 104 -6.34 8.94 3.66
C ILE A 104 -4.84 8.63 3.68
N TYR A 105 -4.28 8.38 4.86
CA TYR A 105 -2.85 8.12 5.01
C TYR A 105 -2.46 6.63 4.84
N ALA A 106 -3.35 5.69 5.16
CA ALA A 106 -3.07 4.28 5.01
C ALA A 106 -3.00 3.85 3.54
N VAL A 107 -3.82 4.41 2.65
CA VAL A 107 -3.82 4.02 1.23
C VAL A 107 -2.45 4.23 0.57
N PRO A 108 -1.83 5.43 0.59
CA PRO A 108 -0.52 5.61 -0.02
C PRO A 108 0.58 4.77 0.63
N LEU A 109 0.53 4.58 1.95
CA LEU A 109 1.51 3.78 2.66
C LEU A 109 1.38 2.28 2.30
N LEU A 110 0.16 1.76 2.21
CA LEU A 110 -0.10 0.39 1.80
C LEU A 110 0.24 0.14 0.33
N CYS A 111 -0.02 1.09 -0.55
CA CYS A 111 0.41 1.02 -1.94
C CYS A 111 1.94 0.95 -2.05
N LEU A 112 2.66 1.77 -1.28
CA LEU A 112 4.11 1.73 -1.20
C LEU A 112 4.59 0.37 -0.66
N ALA A 113 4.00 -0.11 0.44
CA ALA A 113 4.35 -1.39 1.05
C ALA A 113 4.15 -2.55 0.09
N LEU A 114 3.04 -2.57 -0.66
CA LEU A 114 2.75 -3.60 -1.67
C LEU A 114 3.77 -3.60 -2.79
N VAL A 115 4.06 -2.44 -3.38
CA VAL A 115 5.00 -2.32 -4.50
C VAL A 115 6.43 -2.59 -4.05
N ALA A 116 6.85 -2.11 -2.88
CA ALA A 116 8.16 -2.39 -2.31
C ALA A 116 8.36 -3.88 -2.01
N ALA A 117 7.36 -4.54 -1.40
CA ALA A 117 7.41 -5.97 -1.15
C ALA A 117 7.42 -6.79 -2.44
N ALA A 118 6.65 -6.39 -3.46
CA ALA A 118 6.66 -7.02 -4.77
C ALA A 118 8.03 -6.86 -5.47
N ALA A 119 8.64 -5.68 -5.36
CA ALA A 119 9.96 -5.39 -5.91
C ALA A 119 11.05 -6.21 -5.20
N ALA A 120 11.04 -6.25 -3.88
CA ALA A 120 12.00 -7.03 -3.09
C ALA A 120 11.84 -8.55 -3.31
N GLY A 121 10.59 -9.01 -3.53
CA GLY A 121 10.25 -10.40 -3.73
C GLY A 121 10.27 -10.90 -5.19
N HIS A 122 10.57 -10.05 -6.18
CA HIS A 122 10.38 -10.38 -7.61
C HIS A 122 11.20 -11.58 -8.10
N ARG A 123 12.36 -11.84 -7.49
CA ARG A 123 13.24 -12.97 -7.80
C ARG A 123 13.08 -14.16 -6.86
N ARG A 124 12.19 -14.06 -5.86
CA ARG A 124 12.00 -15.10 -4.86
C ARG A 124 10.85 -16.03 -5.21
N SER A 125 10.86 -17.22 -4.62
CA SER A 125 9.76 -18.19 -4.71
C SER A 125 8.47 -17.62 -4.11
N THR A 126 7.34 -18.27 -4.36
CA THR A 126 6.01 -17.79 -3.98
C THR A 126 5.85 -17.63 -2.46
N GLY A 127 6.39 -18.54 -1.65
CA GLY A 127 6.29 -18.51 -0.20
C GLY A 127 6.93 -17.26 0.43
N PRO A 128 8.25 -17.04 0.29
CA PRO A 128 8.92 -15.85 0.80
C PRO A 128 8.32 -14.55 0.26
N ARG A 129 7.87 -14.51 -1.00
CA ARG A 129 7.22 -13.33 -1.56
C ARG A 129 5.91 -12.99 -0.85
N ARG A 130 5.07 -13.99 -0.57
CA ARG A 130 3.84 -13.81 0.22
C ARG A 130 4.15 -13.30 1.62
N ALA A 131 5.14 -13.89 2.29
CA ALA A 131 5.58 -13.46 3.61
C ALA A 131 6.04 -12.00 3.61
N MET A 132 6.77 -11.55 2.58
CA MET A 132 7.18 -10.16 2.43
C MET A 132 5.99 -9.21 2.27
N VAL A 133 4.99 -9.57 1.47
CA VAL A 133 3.77 -8.74 1.30
C VAL A 133 2.99 -8.67 2.62
N ILE A 134 2.81 -9.80 3.30
CA ILE A 134 2.12 -9.84 4.59
C ILE A 134 2.88 -8.98 5.61
N GLY A 135 4.20 -9.17 5.74
CA GLY A 135 5.03 -8.40 6.67
C GLY A 135 5.00 -6.90 6.38
N ALA A 136 5.08 -6.49 5.11
CA ALA A 136 5.05 -5.09 4.72
C ALA A 136 3.69 -4.43 5.01
N VAL A 137 2.58 -5.11 4.74
CA VAL A 137 1.22 -4.61 5.05
C VAL A 137 1.02 -4.49 6.55
N LEU A 138 1.40 -5.51 7.34
CA LEU A 138 1.29 -5.47 8.80
C LEU A 138 2.18 -4.40 9.41
N PHE A 139 3.40 -4.23 8.90
CA PHE A 139 4.31 -3.17 9.33
C PHE A 139 3.71 -1.78 9.05
N ALA A 140 3.21 -1.54 7.83
CA ALA A 140 2.58 -0.29 7.46
C ALA A 140 1.37 0.04 8.35
N CYS A 141 0.52 -0.93 8.64
CA CYS A 141 -0.60 -0.77 9.56
C CYS A 141 -0.14 -0.59 11.01
N GLY A 142 0.91 -1.28 11.44
CA GLY A 142 1.48 -1.20 12.78
C GLY A 142 1.99 0.20 13.12
N VAL A 143 2.54 0.93 12.15
CA VAL A 143 2.99 2.32 12.33
C VAL A 143 1.84 3.20 12.85
N PHE A 144 0.62 3.06 12.33
CA PHE A 144 -0.53 3.86 12.78
C PHE A 144 -0.94 3.58 14.22
N THR A 145 -0.65 2.40 14.75
CA THR A 145 -0.97 2.08 16.16
C THR A 145 -0.06 2.82 17.15
N LEU A 146 1.08 3.29 16.68
CA LEU A 146 2.07 4.03 17.48
C LEU A 146 1.91 5.55 17.34
N LEU A 147 1.00 6.03 16.51
CA LEU A 147 0.79 7.44 16.23
C LEU A 147 -0.46 7.96 16.93
N ARG A 148 -0.46 9.26 17.21
CA ARG A 148 -1.62 10.10 17.58
C ARG A 148 -1.64 11.32 16.66
N THR A 149 -2.78 11.97 16.56
CA THR A 149 -2.89 13.24 15.83
C THR A 149 -3.64 14.26 16.67
N GLY A 150 -3.23 15.53 16.55
CA GLY A 150 -3.96 16.67 17.08
C GLY A 150 -5.16 17.08 16.23
N GLY A 151 -5.31 16.50 15.04
CA GLY A 151 -6.38 16.80 14.09
C GLY A 151 -5.85 16.92 12.66
N ILE A 152 -6.75 17.25 11.76
CA ILE A 152 -6.46 17.62 10.36
C ILE A 152 -6.92 19.05 10.14
N THR A 153 -6.07 19.88 9.54
CA THR A 153 -6.40 21.25 9.14
C THR A 153 -7.29 21.25 7.89
N GLY A 154 -7.94 22.38 7.61
CA GLY A 154 -8.71 22.55 6.35
C GLY A 154 -7.86 22.44 5.10
N GLU A 155 -6.55 22.59 5.21
CA GLU A 155 -5.55 22.47 4.13
C GLU A 155 -5.06 21.03 3.94
N GLY A 156 -5.48 20.10 4.82
CA GLY A 156 -5.14 18.67 4.74
C GLY A 156 -3.90 18.28 5.54
N ASP A 157 -3.29 19.19 6.28
CA ASP A 157 -2.15 18.89 7.14
C ASP A 157 -2.61 18.22 8.44
N SER A 158 -1.87 17.22 8.86
CA SER A 158 -2.12 16.49 10.10
C SER A 158 -0.89 16.53 11.00
N ASP A 159 -1.14 16.89 12.25
CA ASP A 159 -0.13 16.92 13.29
C ASP A 159 -0.01 15.54 13.93
N PHE A 160 1.01 14.78 13.52
CA PHE A 160 1.26 13.43 14.04
C PHE A 160 2.31 13.44 15.14
N HIS A 161 1.98 12.84 16.26
CA HIS A 161 2.89 12.63 17.40
C HIS A 161 2.99 11.13 17.74
N TRP A 162 4.13 10.74 18.30
CA TRP A 162 4.29 9.40 18.85
C TRP A 162 3.41 9.22 20.11
N ARG A 163 2.89 8.03 20.27
CA ARG A 163 2.03 7.65 21.41
C ARG A 163 2.84 7.50 22.70
#